data_46472c97eab657a040f5f14f3fe2b1c8
#
_entry.id   46472c97eab657a040f5f14f3fe2b1c8
#
_cell.length_a   1.000
_cell.length_b   1.000
_cell.length_c   1.000
_cell.angle_alpha   90.00
_cell.angle_beta   90.00
_cell.angle_gamma   90.00
#
_symmetry.space_group_name_H-M   'P 1'
#
loop_
_entity.id
_entity.type
_entity.pdbx_description
1 polymer ?
#
loop_
_entity_poly.entity_id
_entity_poly.type
_entity_poly.pdbx_seq_one_letter_code
_entity_poly.pdbx_strand_id
1 'polypeptide(L)' 'MAIKLILSSEDKNILNEALRQYALPTMNKKKQTMEEKKFLAQIESLIMQINFSKEIH' A
#
# COMPACT_ATOMS: atom_id res chain seq x y z
N MET A 1 6.65 21.29 2.86
CA MET A 1 7.67 20.56 3.64
C MET A 1 7.67 19.09 3.24
N ALA A 2 8.78 18.60 2.77
CA ALA A 2 8.87 17.20 2.38
C ALA A 2 9.09 16.33 3.62
N ILE A 3 8.21 15.37 3.82
CA ILE A 3 8.36 14.42 4.92
C ILE A 3 9.12 13.21 4.35
N LYS A 4 10.28 12.97 4.94
CA LYS A 4 11.08 11.83 4.55
C LYS A 4 10.68 10.63 5.40
N LEU A 5 10.06 9.64 4.78
CA LEU A 5 9.62 8.45 5.47
C LEU A 5 10.76 7.44 5.52
N ILE A 6 11.19 7.11 6.74
CA ILE A 6 12.23 6.11 6.94
C ILE A 6 11.59 4.95 7.69
N LEU A 7 11.62 3.77 7.08
CA LEU A 7 10.95 2.59 7.61
C LEU A 7 11.95 1.44 7.77
N SER A 8 11.82 0.69 8.85
CA SER A 8 12.53 -0.58 8.99
C SER A 8 11.84 -1.63 8.11
N SER A 9 12.52 -2.76 7.88
CA SER A 9 11.93 -3.88 7.14
C SER A 9 10.65 -4.38 7.82
N GLU A 10 10.63 -4.41 9.13
CA GLU A 10 9.47 -4.83 9.90
C GLU A 10 8.30 -3.85 9.71
N ASP A 11 8.58 -2.55 9.74
CA ASP A 11 7.58 -1.52 9.51
C ASP A 11 6.97 -1.65 8.10
N LYS A 12 7.82 -1.91 7.10
CA LYS A 12 7.35 -2.12 5.73
C LYS A 12 6.43 -3.32 5.63
N ASN A 13 6.77 -4.42 6.30
CA ASN A 13 5.94 -5.62 6.30
C ASN A 13 4.58 -5.35 6.94
N ILE A 14 4.56 -4.66 8.06
CA ILE A 14 3.31 -4.31 8.75
C ILE A 14 2.43 -3.44 7.85
N LEU A 15 3.01 -2.41 7.23
CA LEU A 15 2.27 -1.50 6.36
C LEU A 15 1.77 -2.20 5.11
N ASN A 16 2.60 -3.04 4.49
CA ASN A 16 2.19 -3.81 3.30
C ASN A 16 1.01 -4.72 3.62
N GLU A 17 1.07 -5.41 4.75
CA GLU A 17 -0.01 -6.29 5.16
C GLU A 17 -1.27 -5.52 5.50
N ALA A 18 -1.15 -4.40 6.21
CA ALA A 18 -2.29 -3.56 6.54
C ALA A 18 -3.00 -3.05 5.29
N LEU A 19 -2.23 -2.60 4.29
CA LEU A 19 -2.79 -2.13 3.04
C LEU A 19 -3.48 -3.25 2.26
N ARG A 20 -2.86 -4.43 2.23
CA ARG A 20 -3.46 -5.59 1.57
C ARG A 20 -4.76 -6.00 2.24
N GLN A 21 -4.79 -6.07 3.56
CA GLN A 21 -6.00 -6.42 4.31
C GLN A 21 -7.11 -5.40 4.07
N TYR A 22 -6.74 -4.13 4.02
CA TYR A 22 -7.70 -3.06 3.75
C TYR A 22 -8.31 -3.18 2.35
N ALA A 23 -7.50 -3.54 1.37
CA ALA A 23 -7.93 -3.65 -0.03
C ALA A 23 -8.60 -4.99 -0.36
N LEU A 24 -8.41 -6.01 0.47
CA LEU A 24 -8.84 -7.38 0.16
C LEU A 24 -10.32 -7.50 -0.19
N PRO A 25 -11.27 -6.91 0.55
CA PRO A 25 -12.69 -7.01 0.19
C PRO A 25 -12.98 -6.46 -1.21
N THR A 26 -12.31 -5.38 -1.59
CA THR A 26 -12.47 -4.78 -2.92
C THR A 26 -11.82 -5.65 -3.98
N MET A 27 -10.65 -6.21 -3.70
CA MET A 27 -9.94 -7.09 -4.63
C MET A 27 -10.74 -8.36 -4.95
N ASN A 28 -11.52 -8.86 -3.99
CA ASN A 28 -12.31 -10.08 -4.16
C ASN A 28 -13.64 -9.87 -4.86
N LYS A 29 -14.00 -8.63 -5.16
CA LYS A 29 -15.23 -8.34 -5.90
C LYS A 29 -15.11 -8.80 -7.34
N LYS A 30 -16.14 -9.48 -7.84
CA LYS A 30 -16.19 -9.91 -9.23
C LYS A 30 -16.30 -8.74 -10.20
N LYS A 31 -17.07 -7.72 -9.82
CA LYS A 31 -17.21 -6.49 -10.59
C LYS A 31 -16.77 -5.31 -9.74
N GLN A 32 -15.82 -4.57 -10.24
CA GLN A 32 -15.30 -3.38 -9.58
C GLN A 32 -15.75 -2.15 -10.33
N THR A 33 -16.19 -1.14 -9.58
CA THR A 33 -16.51 0.16 -10.16
C THR A 33 -15.23 0.88 -10.55
N MET A 34 -15.36 1.96 -11.35
CA MET A 34 -14.21 2.80 -11.70
C MET A 34 -13.50 3.34 -10.46
N GLU A 35 -14.28 3.74 -9.46
CA GLU A 35 -13.72 4.27 -8.22
C GLU A 35 -12.95 3.19 -7.46
N GLU A 36 -13.47 1.97 -7.45
CA GLU A 36 -12.80 0.84 -6.81
C GLU A 36 -11.51 0.48 -7.53
N LYS A 37 -11.49 0.54 -8.85
CA LYS A 37 -10.27 0.33 -9.63
C LYS A 37 -9.22 1.40 -9.33
N LYS A 38 -9.63 2.65 -9.21
CA LYS A 38 -8.74 3.75 -8.84
C LYS A 38 -8.19 3.55 -7.43
N PHE A 39 -9.05 3.11 -6.51
CA PHE A 39 -8.64 2.81 -5.14
C PHE A 39 -7.57 1.72 -5.11
N LEU A 40 -7.76 0.63 -5.84
CA LEU A 40 -6.79 -0.46 -5.90
C LEU A 40 -5.47 0.01 -6.51
N ALA A 41 -5.53 0.82 -7.57
CA ALA A 41 -4.33 1.38 -8.18
C ALA A 41 -3.56 2.25 -7.19
N GLN A 42 -4.27 3.04 -6.38
CA GLN A 42 -3.67 3.88 -5.36
C GLN A 42 -3.01 3.03 -4.26
N ILE A 43 -3.67 1.95 -3.85
CA ILE A 43 -3.10 1.02 -2.86
C ILE A 43 -1.80 0.41 -3.39
N GLU A 44 -1.79 -0.04 -4.65
CA GLU A 44 -0.57 -0.57 -5.28
C GLU A 44 0.54 0.46 -5.30
N SER A 45 0.21 1.70 -5.67
CA SER A 45 1.18 2.79 -5.69
C SER A 45 1.78 3.04 -4.31
N LEU A 46 0.96 3.01 -3.27
CA LEU A 46 1.43 3.18 -1.90
C LEU A 46 2.35 2.04 -1.47
N ILE A 47 1.98 0.81 -1.82
CA ILE A 47 2.82 -0.35 -1.52
C ILE A 47 4.19 -0.21 -2.20
N MET A 48 4.21 0.22 -3.46
CA MET A 48 5.47 0.46 -4.16
C MET A 48 6.31 1.53 -3.48
N GLN A 49 5.68 2.63 -3.09
CA GLN A 49 6.38 3.72 -2.40
C GLN A 49 6.98 3.24 -1.08
N ILE A 50 6.24 2.43 -0.32
CA ILE A 50 6.73 1.86 0.93
C ILE A 50 7.93 0.95 0.67
N ASN A 51 7.83 0.09 -0.34
CA ASN A 51 8.91 -0.87 -0.65
C ASN A 51 10.17 -0.18 -1.16
N PHE A 52 10.03 0.96 -1.83
CA PHE A 52 11.17 1.75 -2.31
C PHE A 52 11.64 2.78 -1.30
N SER A 53 11.00 2.91 -0.14
CA SER A 53 11.47 3.82 0.89
C SER A 53 12.77 3.30 1.49
N LYS A 54 13.57 4.23 2.03
CA LYS A 54 14.86 3.89 2.59
C LYS A 54 14.70 3.09 3.88
N GLU A 55 15.39 1.96 3.98
CA GLU A 55 15.39 1.15 5.19
C GLU A 55 16.43 1.64 6.19
N ILE A 56 16.09 1.51 7.46
CA ILE A 56 17.04 1.67 8.56
C ILE A 56 17.56 0.27 8.92
N HIS A 57 18.86 0.14 8.90
CA HIS A 57 19.51 -1.10 9.32
C HIS A 57 19.91 -1.01 10.78
#